data_b67e397efad95cd1e8d2a091ba98c43a
#
_entry.id   b67e397efad95cd1e8d2a091ba98c43a
#
_cell.length_a   1.000
_cell.length_b   1.000
_cell.length_c   1.000
_cell.angle_alpha   90.00
_cell.angle_beta   90.00
_cell.angle_gamma   90.00
#
_symmetry.space_group_name_H-M   'P 1'
#
loop_
_entity.id
_entity.type
_entity.pdbx_description
1 polymer ?
#
loop_
_entity_poly.entity_id
_entity_poly.type
_entity_poly.pdbx_seq_one_letter_code
_entity_poly.pdbx_strand_id
1 'polypeptide(L)'
;APSGVNRPSAERSSIPGDRRRNGIVDSRVLKERQQLAEDGVITLDAHEADDATRELRRTSLREPYRTLLGHLRHETGHYYWERLVDGTPWHEPFRAVFGDERADYGQALQNHYLNGAPPDWSSRHVTAYASCHPWEDWAETWAHYLHMRDTLGTARGFGIRGDRVELACEPFGPSALSESSNGEVTDARFLQWLNHWLNLTVVLNEMSRS
;
A
#
# COMPACT_ATOMS: atom_id res chain seq x y z
N ALA A 1 -3.87 11.36 -72.39
CA ALA A 1 -4.27 10.45 -71.31
C ALA A 1 -3.05 9.91 -70.56
N PRO A 2 -2.96 10.03 -69.26
CA PRO A 2 -2.45 8.95 -68.45
C PRO A 2 -3.39 8.62 -67.27
N SER A 3 -3.52 7.37 -67.14
CA SER A 3 -3.99 6.44 -66.13
C SER A 3 -4.10 6.96 -64.69
N GLY A 4 -5.31 6.81 -64.13
CA GLY A 4 -5.60 6.99 -62.74
C GLY A 4 -4.97 5.94 -61.83
N VAL A 5 -4.30 6.40 -60.83
CA VAL A 5 -3.81 5.58 -59.70
C VAL A 5 -4.92 5.55 -58.65
N ASN A 6 -5.55 4.40 -58.53
CA ASN A 6 -6.53 4.08 -57.48
C ASN A 6 -5.82 3.95 -56.17
N ARG A 7 -6.03 4.86 -55.19
CA ARG A 7 -5.63 4.69 -53.81
C ARG A 7 -6.68 3.90 -53.06
N PRO A 8 -6.31 2.84 -52.34
CA PRO A 8 -7.27 2.19 -51.45
C PRO A 8 -7.61 3.08 -50.29
N SER A 9 -8.91 3.24 -50.04
CA SER A 9 -9.48 3.91 -48.87
C SER A 9 -9.03 3.21 -47.60
N ALA A 10 -8.41 3.98 -46.72
CA ALA A 10 -8.07 3.53 -45.38
C ALA A 10 -9.40 3.23 -44.63
N GLU A 11 -9.66 1.97 -44.43
CA GLU A 11 -10.66 1.52 -43.46
C GLU A 11 -10.26 2.05 -42.09
N ARG A 12 -11.07 2.96 -41.55
CA ARG A 12 -11.00 3.35 -40.15
C ARG A 12 -11.34 2.13 -39.31
N SER A 13 -10.32 1.45 -38.77
CA SER A 13 -10.48 0.53 -37.70
C SER A 13 -11.18 1.26 -36.54
N SER A 14 -12.47 0.99 -36.35
CA SER A 14 -13.21 1.40 -35.17
C SER A 14 -12.63 0.64 -33.99
N ILE A 15 -11.87 1.34 -33.14
CA ILE A 15 -11.49 0.86 -31.80
C ILE A 15 -12.80 0.53 -31.09
N PRO A 16 -12.98 -0.70 -30.59
CA PRO A 16 -14.18 -1.06 -29.82
C PRO A 16 -14.24 -0.13 -28.61
N GLY A 17 -15.36 0.56 -28.46
CA GLY A 17 -15.59 1.53 -27.42
C GLY A 17 -15.19 1.03 -26.05
N ASP A 18 -14.43 1.86 -25.37
CA ASP A 18 -14.20 1.86 -23.95
C ASP A 18 -15.55 1.79 -23.21
N ARG A 19 -16.01 0.56 -22.98
CA ARG A 19 -17.06 0.32 -22.00
C ARG A 19 -16.39 0.54 -20.65
N ARG A 20 -16.55 1.73 -20.12
CA ARG A 20 -16.37 2.00 -18.69
C ARG A 20 -17.10 0.89 -17.94
N ARG A 21 -16.38 -0.14 -17.58
CA ARG A 21 -16.84 -1.13 -16.62
C ARG A 21 -16.85 -0.38 -15.30
N ASN A 22 -18.06 0.01 -14.87
CA ASN A 22 -18.31 0.38 -13.49
C ASN A 22 -17.54 -0.59 -12.61
N GLY A 23 -16.81 -0.05 -11.61
CA GLY A 23 -15.83 -0.74 -10.76
C GLY A 23 -16.30 -1.98 -10.01
N ILE A 24 -16.85 -2.95 -10.76
CA ILE A 24 -17.08 -4.31 -10.26
C ILE A 24 -15.75 -5.02 -10.44
N VAL A 25 -15.01 -5.13 -9.35
CA VAL A 25 -13.85 -6.01 -9.30
C VAL A 25 -14.40 -7.43 -9.58
N ASP A 26 -13.91 -8.05 -10.65
CA ASP A 26 -14.34 -9.39 -11.00
C ASP A 26 -13.96 -10.34 -9.86
N SER A 27 -14.98 -11.02 -9.30
CA SER A 27 -14.78 -11.97 -8.20
C SER A 27 -13.80 -13.11 -8.54
N ARG A 28 -13.55 -13.34 -9.83
CA ARG A 28 -12.51 -14.27 -10.30
C ARG A 28 -11.10 -13.73 -10.05
N VAL A 29 -10.88 -12.42 -10.31
CA VAL A 29 -9.60 -11.75 -10.06
C VAL A 29 -9.30 -11.73 -8.55
N LEU A 30 -10.31 -11.55 -7.72
CA LEU A 30 -10.18 -11.60 -6.26
C LEU A 30 -9.81 -13.01 -5.77
N LYS A 31 -10.46 -14.05 -6.30
CA LYS A 31 -10.14 -15.44 -5.98
C LYS A 31 -8.77 -15.86 -6.51
N GLU A 32 -8.39 -15.39 -7.70
CA GLU A 32 -7.05 -15.65 -8.26
C GLU A 32 -5.96 -14.99 -7.41
N ARG A 33 -6.15 -13.77 -6.93
CA ARG A 33 -5.19 -13.11 -6.03
C ARG A 33 -5.05 -13.84 -4.71
N GLN A 34 -6.13 -14.26 -4.10
CA GLN A 34 -6.12 -15.03 -2.86
C GLN A 34 -5.45 -16.40 -3.06
N GLN A 35 -5.75 -17.10 -4.14
CA GLN A 35 -5.20 -18.43 -4.45
C GLN A 35 -3.71 -18.38 -4.85
N LEU A 36 -3.24 -17.28 -5.45
CA LEU A 36 -1.84 -17.10 -5.84
C LEU A 36 -0.94 -16.82 -4.61
N ALA A 37 -1.46 -16.18 -3.57
CA ALA A 37 -0.75 -16.04 -2.30
C ALA A 37 -0.61 -17.41 -1.60
N GLU A 38 -1.65 -18.24 -1.61
CA GLU A 38 -1.66 -19.59 -1.02
C GLU A 38 -0.55 -20.48 -1.60
N ASP A 39 -0.23 -20.35 -2.90
CA ASP A 39 0.84 -21.12 -3.57
C ASP A 39 2.25 -20.52 -3.38
N GLY A 40 2.38 -19.41 -2.66
CA GLY A 40 3.65 -18.72 -2.44
C GLY A 40 4.15 -17.97 -3.67
N VAL A 41 3.28 -17.68 -4.63
CA VAL A 41 3.57 -16.92 -5.85
C VAL A 41 3.02 -15.50 -5.71
N ILE A 42 3.89 -14.51 -5.76
CA ILE A 42 3.48 -13.10 -5.79
C ILE A 42 3.27 -12.70 -7.25
N THR A 43 2.03 -12.33 -7.59
CA THR A 43 1.68 -11.88 -8.94
C THR A 43 1.49 -10.38 -8.95
N LEU A 44 2.26 -9.69 -9.79
CA LEU A 44 2.13 -8.27 -10.04
C LEU A 44 1.54 -8.03 -11.44
N ASP A 45 0.63 -7.05 -11.56
CA ASP A 45 0.14 -6.60 -12.84
C ASP A 45 1.30 -5.96 -13.65
N ALA A 46 1.64 -6.55 -14.79
CA ALA A 46 2.71 -6.05 -15.66
C ALA A 46 2.50 -4.58 -16.09
N HIS A 47 1.24 -4.11 -16.13
CA HIS A 47 0.94 -2.71 -16.42
C HIS A 47 1.38 -1.75 -15.31
N GLU A 48 1.64 -2.24 -14.10
CA GLU A 48 2.23 -1.45 -13.00
C GLU A 48 3.70 -1.09 -13.28
N ALA A 49 4.37 -1.82 -14.16
CA ALA A 49 5.74 -1.50 -14.59
C ALA A 49 5.79 -0.29 -15.55
N ASP A 50 4.69 0.03 -16.22
CA ASP A 50 4.58 1.23 -17.06
C ASP A 50 4.29 2.47 -16.21
N ASP A 51 5.22 3.43 -16.21
CA ASP A 51 5.15 4.64 -15.41
C ASP A 51 3.91 5.48 -15.71
N ALA A 52 3.51 5.59 -16.98
CA ALA A 52 2.35 6.37 -17.38
C ALA A 52 1.04 5.74 -16.88
N THR A 53 0.91 4.43 -17.00
CA THR A 53 -0.25 3.69 -16.52
C THR A 53 -0.35 3.73 -14.99
N ARG A 54 0.78 3.60 -14.31
CA ARG A 54 0.85 3.68 -12.85
C ARG A 54 0.44 5.08 -12.35
N GLU A 55 0.92 6.14 -13.00
CA GLU A 55 0.58 7.52 -12.63
C GLU A 55 -0.90 7.84 -12.90
N LEU A 56 -1.47 7.36 -13.99
CA LEU A 56 -2.90 7.47 -14.26
C LEU A 56 -3.74 6.76 -13.17
N ARG A 57 -3.35 5.56 -12.76
CA ARG A 57 -4.01 4.82 -11.66
C ARG A 57 -3.87 5.58 -10.35
N ARG A 58 -2.67 6.05 -10.01
CA ARG A 58 -2.40 6.85 -8.80
C ARG A 58 -3.34 8.05 -8.70
N THR A 59 -3.48 8.79 -9.79
CA THR A 59 -4.34 9.97 -9.85
C THR A 59 -5.83 9.61 -9.78
N SER A 60 -6.26 8.57 -10.50
CA SER A 60 -7.66 8.14 -10.54
C SER A 60 -8.15 7.57 -9.21
N LEU A 61 -7.28 6.87 -8.49
CA LEU A 61 -7.57 6.28 -7.18
C LEU A 61 -7.26 7.24 -6.01
N ARG A 62 -6.70 8.43 -6.31
CA ARG A 62 -6.26 9.42 -5.31
C ARG A 62 -5.28 8.83 -4.29
N GLU A 63 -4.44 7.91 -4.72
CA GLU A 63 -3.39 7.32 -3.89
C GLU A 63 -2.15 8.23 -3.92
N PRO A 64 -1.73 8.81 -2.78
CA PRO A 64 -0.57 9.71 -2.75
C PRO A 64 0.74 8.99 -3.06
N TYR A 65 0.82 7.71 -2.78
CA TYR A 65 2.00 6.87 -2.96
C TYR A 65 1.63 5.56 -3.67
N ARG A 66 2.09 5.41 -4.92
CA ARG A 66 1.93 4.19 -5.70
C ARG A 66 3.21 3.94 -6.49
N THR A 67 4.05 3.05 -6.01
CA THR A 67 5.28 2.62 -6.68
C THR A 67 5.27 1.10 -6.84
N LEU A 68 6.00 0.60 -7.84
CA LEU A 68 6.14 -0.84 -8.05
C LEU A 68 6.72 -1.54 -6.80
N LEU A 69 7.71 -0.92 -6.16
CA LEU A 69 8.31 -1.44 -4.92
C LEU A 69 7.31 -1.42 -3.76
N GLY A 70 6.49 -0.37 -3.65
CA GLY A 70 5.43 -0.28 -2.65
C GLY A 70 4.40 -1.39 -2.84
N HIS A 71 3.98 -1.63 -4.08
CA HIS A 71 3.05 -2.72 -4.41
C HIS A 71 3.67 -4.11 -4.11
N LEU A 72 4.93 -4.33 -4.49
CA LEU A 72 5.62 -5.58 -4.15
C LEU A 72 5.69 -5.80 -2.63
N ARG A 73 5.99 -4.76 -1.85
CA ARG A 73 5.99 -4.86 -0.39
C ARG A 73 4.61 -5.21 0.17
N HIS A 74 3.55 -4.62 -0.40
CA HIS A 74 2.17 -4.89 -0.02
C HIS A 74 1.81 -6.37 -0.29
N GLU A 75 2.08 -6.87 -1.48
CA GLU A 75 1.80 -8.28 -1.83
C GLU A 75 2.62 -9.26 -0.97
N THR A 76 3.86 -8.90 -0.59
CA THR A 76 4.61 -9.70 0.40
C THR A 76 3.94 -9.70 1.76
N GLY A 77 3.19 -8.67 2.12
CA GLY A 77 2.39 -8.61 3.35
C GLY A 77 1.34 -9.70 3.39
N HIS A 78 0.59 -9.90 2.32
CA HIS A 78 -0.38 -10.99 2.21
C HIS A 78 0.27 -12.35 2.34
N TYR A 79 1.38 -12.59 1.63
CA TYR A 79 2.15 -13.83 1.74
C TYR A 79 2.62 -14.11 3.17
N TYR A 80 3.16 -13.11 3.86
CA TYR A 80 3.63 -13.28 5.23
C TYR A 80 2.50 -13.37 6.26
N TRP A 81 1.31 -12.83 5.98
CA TRP A 81 0.15 -13.05 6.82
C TRP A 81 -0.19 -14.55 6.93
N GLU A 82 -0.23 -15.25 5.81
CA GLU A 82 -0.47 -16.70 5.79
C GLU A 82 0.59 -17.52 6.53
N ARG A 83 1.84 -17.03 6.53
CA ARG A 83 2.96 -17.74 7.17
C ARG A 83 3.13 -17.42 8.64
N LEU A 84 2.78 -16.23 9.07
CA LEU A 84 3.05 -15.73 10.42
C LEU A 84 1.80 -15.65 11.28
N VAL A 85 0.61 -15.48 10.68
CA VAL A 85 -0.64 -15.22 11.39
C VAL A 85 -1.60 -16.38 11.23
N ASP A 86 -1.90 -16.82 10.01
CA ASP A 86 -2.91 -17.84 9.77
C ASP A 86 -2.56 -19.17 10.45
N GLY A 87 -3.52 -19.71 11.19
CA GLY A 87 -3.35 -20.96 11.92
C GLY A 87 -2.28 -20.96 13.03
N THR A 88 -1.75 -19.78 13.41
CA THR A 88 -0.73 -19.63 14.45
C THR A 88 -1.30 -18.99 15.73
N PRO A 89 -0.56 -18.99 16.85
CA PRO A 89 -0.97 -18.27 18.07
C PRO A 89 -1.12 -16.75 17.88
N TRP A 90 -0.63 -16.18 16.78
CA TRP A 90 -0.72 -14.75 16.47
C TRP A 90 -2.05 -14.36 15.82
N HIS A 91 -2.93 -15.31 15.49
CA HIS A 91 -4.21 -15.05 14.86
C HIS A 91 -5.14 -14.18 15.74
N GLU A 92 -5.30 -14.53 17.02
CA GLU A 92 -6.11 -13.73 17.95
C GLU A 92 -5.52 -12.34 18.23
N PRO A 93 -4.20 -12.20 18.48
CA PRO A 93 -3.57 -10.87 18.53
C PRO A 93 -3.76 -10.05 17.25
N PHE A 94 -3.70 -10.66 16.08
CA PHE A 94 -4.00 -9.99 14.81
C PHE A 94 -5.43 -9.43 14.81
N ARG A 95 -6.43 -10.23 15.15
CA ARG A 95 -7.83 -9.80 15.21
C ARG A 95 -8.08 -8.68 16.20
N ALA A 96 -7.37 -8.69 17.30
CA ALA A 96 -7.47 -7.63 18.31
C ALA A 96 -6.97 -6.28 17.80
N VAL A 97 -6.02 -6.27 16.86
CA VAL A 97 -5.41 -5.06 16.29
C VAL A 97 -6.11 -4.64 15.00
N PHE A 98 -6.27 -5.56 14.05
CA PHE A 98 -6.70 -5.29 12.69
C PHE A 98 -8.20 -5.56 12.44
N GLY A 99 -8.84 -6.37 13.28
CA GLY A 99 -10.23 -6.77 13.11
C GLY A 99 -10.39 -8.17 12.53
N ASP A 100 -11.63 -8.54 12.23
CA ASP A 100 -12.00 -9.88 11.78
C ASP A 100 -11.80 -10.02 10.25
N GLU A 101 -10.77 -10.73 9.85
CA GLU A 101 -10.41 -10.99 8.45
C GLU A 101 -11.41 -11.91 7.72
N ARG A 102 -12.34 -12.54 8.45
CA ARG A 102 -13.40 -13.38 7.84
C ARG A 102 -14.54 -12.56 7.24
N ALA A 103 -14.51 -11.22 7.39
CA ALA A 103 -15.43 -10.34 6.70
C ALA A 103 -15.38 -10.58 5.18
N ASP A 104 -16.52 -10.39 4.49
CA ASP A 104 -16.59 -10.60 3.04
C ASP A 104 -15.68 -9.60 2.32
N TYR A 105 -14.53 -10.09 1.87
CA TYR A 105 -13.48 -9.32 1.21
C TYR A 105 -13.99 -8.63 -0.07
N GLY A 106 -14.77 -9.35 -0.90
CA GLY A 106 -15.31 -8.80 -2.13
C GLY A 106 -16.27 -7.64 -1.88
N GLN A 107 -17.16 -7.80 -0.89
CA GLN A 107 -18.11 -6.77 -0.49
C GLN A 107 -17.38 -5.56 0.13
N ALA A 108 -16.36 -5.79 0.93
CA ALA A 108 -15.57 -4.74 1.56
C ALA A 108 -14.86 -3.87 0.52
N LEU A 109 -14.19 -4.47 -0.46
CA LEU A 109 -13.57 -3.78 -1.57
C LEU A 109 -14.59 -3.01 -2.43
N GLN A 110 -15.70 -3.65 -2.79
CA GLN A 110 -16.75 -2.99 -3.56
C GLN A 110 -17.28 -1.75 -2.84
N ASN A 111 -17.51 -1.86 -1.53
CA ASN A 111 -17.96 -0.75 -0.71
C ASN A 111 -16.92 0.38 -0.69
N HIS A 112 -15.64 0.05 -0.53
CA HIS A 112 -14.56 1.04 -0.56
C HIS A 112 -14.50 1.80 -1.89
N TYR A 113 -14.60 1.12 -3.03
CA TYR A 113 -14.55 1.76 -4.34
C TYR A 113 -15.80 2.59 -4.67
N LEU A 114 -16.96 2.24 -4.12
CA LEU A 114 -18.20 3.00 -4.31
C LEU A 114 -18.31 4.21 -3.39
N ASN A 115 -17.96 4.06 -2.14
CA ASN A 115 -18.23 5.04 -1.08
C ASN A 115 -16.95 5.74 -0.58
N GLY A 116 -15.77 5.24 -0.92
CA GLY A 116 -14.49 5.70 -0.37
C GLY A 116 -14.23 5.18 1.04
N ALA A 117 -13.12 5.63 1.61
CA ALA A 117 -12.75 5.33 2.99
C ALA A 117 -13.64 6.09 3.99
N PRO A 118 -13.83 5.58 5.22
CA PRO A 118 -14.49 6.32 6.30
C PRO A 118 -13.80 7.69 6.53
N PRO A 119 -14.53 8.76 6.89
CA PRO A 119 -13.93 10.09 7.06
C PRO A 119 -12.82 10.15 8.13
N ASP A 120 -12.86 9.23 9.09
CA ASP A 120 -11.92 9.13 10.21
C ASP A 120 -10.81 8.09 9.99
N TRP A 121 -10.66 7.55 8.77
CA TRP A 121 -9.67 6.51 8.47
C TRP A 121 -8.26 6.87 8.94
N SER A 122 -7.84 8.12 8.79
CA SER A 122 -6.49 8.58 9.13
C SER A 122 -6.16 8.55 10.63
N SER A 123 -7.16 8.41 11.49
CA SER A 123 -6.94 8.24 12.92
C SER A 123 -6.73 6.78 13.35
N ARG A 124 -6.95 5.82 12.44
CA ARG A 124 -6.92 4.39 12.76
C ARG A 124 -6.08 3.55 11.79
N HIS A 125 -5.90 4.02 10.57
CA HIS A 125 -5.25 3.25 9.51
C HIS A 125 -4.11 4.05 8.86
N VAL A 126 -3.10 3.37 8.35
CA VAL A 126 -1.94 3.99 7.71
C VAL A 126 -2.27 4.57 6.33
N THR A 127 -3.30 4.04 5.66
CA THR A 127 -3.81 4.54 4.37
C THR A 127 -5.33 4.48 4.34
N ALA A 128 -5.95 5.21 3.41
CA ALA A 128 -7.38 5.10 3.14
C ALA A 128 -7.75 3.68 2.67
N TYR A 129 -6.88 3.04 1.89
CA TYR A 129 -7.08 1.69 1.39
C TYR A 129 -7.04 0.64 2.52
N ALA A 130 -6.16 0.80 3.50
CA ALA A 130 -6.08 -0.05 4.69
C ALA A 130 -7.44 -0.17 5.42
N SER A 131 -8.25 0.90 5.40
CA SER A 131 -9.57 0.88 6.05
C SER A 131 -10.62 -0.01 5.40
N CYS A 132 -10.34 -0.63 4.25
CA CYS A 132 -11.34 -1.42 3.55
C CYS A 132 -11.52 -2.82 4.13
N HIS A 133 -10.44 -3.47 4.57
CA HIS A 133 -10.48 -4.84 5.10
C HIS A 133 -9.27 -5.11 6.02
N PRO A 134 -9.40 -5.90 7.11
CA PRO A 134 -8.29 -6.24 8.00
C PRO A 134 -7.06 -6.83 7.31
N TRP A 135 -7.25 -7.61 6.27
CA TRP A 135 -6.17 -8.20 5.50
C TRP A 135 -5.38 -7.16 4.69
N GLU A 136 -6.07 -6.14 4.16
CA GLU A 136 -5.44 -5.00 3.49
C GLU A 136 -4.73 -4.08 4.48
N ASP A 137 -5.32 -3.87 5.67
CA ASP A 137 -4.69 -3.08 6.73
C ASP A 137 -3.36 -3.70 7.18
N TRP A 138 -3.31 -5.02 7.32
CA TRP A 138 -2.06 -5.73 7.56
C TRP A 138 -1.05 -5.52 6.43
N ALA A 139 -1.44 -5.71 5.16
CA ALA A 139 -0.56 -5.58 4.01
C ALA A 139 -0.01 -4.15 3.85
N GLU A 140 -0.85 -3.13 4.05
CA GLU A 140 -0.46 -1.73 4.05
C GLU A 140 0.50 -1.40 5.20
N THR A 141 0.19 -1.87 6.42
CA THR A 141 1.06 -1.70 7.60
C THR A 141 2.41 -2.38 7.39
N TRP A 142 2.42 -3.60 6.85
CA TRP A 142 3.63 -4.33 6.48
C TRP A 142 4.48 -3.56 5.46
N ALA A 143 3.87 -3.08 4.39
CA ALA A 143 4.56 -2.31 3.36
C ALA A 143 5.18 -1.03 3.91
N HIS A 144 4.45 -0.31 4.77
CA HIS A 144 4.95 0.90 5.43
C HIS A 144 6.10 0.61 6.39
N TYR A 145 6.00 -0.46 7.19
CA TYR A 145 7.09 -0.90 8.07
C TYR A 145 8.38 -1.18 7.27
N LEU A 146 8.27 -1.95 6.18
CA LEU A 146 9.43 -2.24 5.32
C LEU A 146 9.99 -0.97 4.69
N HIS A 147 9.13 -0.05 4.22
CA HIS A 147 9.55 1.23 3.66
C HIS A 147 10.34 2.06 4.67
N MET A 148 9.83 2.22 5.88
CA MET A 148 10.52 2.94 6.96
C MET A 148 11.86 2.30 7.30
N ARG A 149 11.90 0.98 7.41
CA ARG A 149 13.11 0.21 7.72
C ARG A 149 14.19 0.41 6.65
N ASP A 150 13.81 0.30 5.37
CA ASP A 150 14.74 0.44 4.26
C ASP A 150 15.24 1.88 4.13
N THR A 151 14.37 2.88 4.36
CA THR A 151 14.73 4.29 4.35
C THR A 151 15.81 4.59 5.39
N LEU A 152 15.61 4.15 6.63
CA LEU A 152 16.60 4.33 7.70
C LEU A 152 17.89 3.53 7.46
N GLY A 153 17.77 2.32 6.92
CA GLY A 153 18.93 1.51 6.54
C GLY A 153 19.78 2.19 5.47
N THR A 154 19.13 2.70 4.43
CA THR A 154 19.77 3.43 3.33
C THR A 154 20.42 4.72 3.84
N ALA A 155 19.70 5.52 4.61
CA ALA A 155 20.22 6.75 5.19
C ALA A 155 21.50 6.51 6.01
N ARG A 156 21.50 5.48 6.86
CA ARG A 156 22.67 5.08 7.62
C ARG A 156 23.85 4.67 6.74
N GLY A 157 23.56 3.92 5.66
CA GLY A 157 24.57 3.51 4.67
C GLY A 157 25.27 4.69 4.00
N PHE A 158 24.56 5.80 3.82
CA PHE A 158 25.10 7.07 3.30
C PHE A 158 25.60 8.03 4.38
N GLY A 159 25.66 7.59 5.65
CA GLY A 159 26.11 8.42 6.75
C GLY A 159 25.10 9.47 7.22
N ILE A 160 23.87 9.43 6.71
CA ILE A 160 22.79 10.32 7.14
C ILE A 160 22.17 9.75 8.43
N ARG A 161 22.09 10.60 9.45
CA ARG A 161 21.66 10.18 10.79
C ARG A 161 20.43 10.97 11.23
N GLY A 162 19.27 10.33 11.22
CA GLY A 162 18.03 10.91 11.71
C GLY A 162 18.03 11.19 13.23
N ASP A 163 18.88 10.48 13.99
CA ASP A 163 19.08 10.71 15.42
C ASP A 163 19.87 12.00 15.75
N ARG A 164 20.41 12.67 14.73
CA ARG A 164 21.09 13.98 14.86
C ARG A 164 20.27 15.15 14.36
N VAL A 165 19.04 14.87 13.89
CA VAL A 165 18.10 15.90 13.51
C VAL A 165 17.29 16.28 14.75
N GLU A 166 17.51 17.49 15.24
CA GLU A 166 16.75 18.04 16.36
C GLU A 166 15.50 18.73 15.80
N LEU A 167 14.33 18.11 16.04
CA LEU A 167 13.04 18.77 15.88
C LEU A 167 12.63 19.37 17.23
N ALA A 168 11.83 20.44 17.17
CA ALA A 168 11.34 21.13 18.35
C ALA A 168 10.43 20.28 19.26
N CYS A 169 9.99 19.11 18.79
CA CYS A 169 9.15 18.17 19.55
C CYS A 169 9.41 16.72 19.09
N GLU A 170 9.29 15.77 20.00
CA GLU A 170 9.18 14.36 19.63
C GLU A 170 7.76 14.11 19.06
N PRO A 171 7.63 13.63 17.81
CA PRO A 171 6.33 13.38 17.21
C PRO A 171 5.50 12.32 17.97
N PHE A 172 6.20 11.32 18.53
CA PHE A 172 5.58 10.24 19.31
C PHE A 172 6.28 10.10 20.67
N GLY A 173 5.53 10.40 21.73
CA GLY A 173 5.95 10.15 23.11
C GLY A 173 5.48 8.79 23.63
N PRO A 174 5.84 8.41 24.86
CA PRO A 174 5.41 7.15 25.49
C PRO A 174 3.90 6.95 25.53
N SER A 175 3.12 8.01 25.56
CA SER A 175 1.65 7.97 25.53
C SER A 175 1.08 7.50 24.18
N ALA A 176 1.89 7.43 23.13
CA ALA A 176 1.49 6.86 21.85
C ALA A 176 1.50 5.32 21.85
N LEU A 177 2.11 4.70 22.86
CA LEU A 177 2.06 3.27 23.08
C LEU A 177 0.72 2.91 23.74
N SER A 178 0.07 1.88 23.22
CA SER A 178 -1.14 1.33 23.83
C SER A 178 -0.86 0.84 25.25
N GLU A 179 -1.82 1.02 26.19
CA GLU A 179 -1.74 0.47 27.55
C GLU A 179 -1.62 -1.07 27.57
N SER A 180 -1.96 -1.73 26.48
CA SER A 180 -1.80 -3.19 26.31
C SER A 180 -0.37 -3.60 25.96
N SER A 181 0.51 -2.66 25.64
CA SER A 181 1.93 -2.95 25.52
C SER A 181 2.50 -3.21 26.91
N ASN A 182 3.17 -4.33 27.12
CA ASN A 182 3.73 -4.72 28.42
C ASN A 182 4.91 -3.83 28.87
N GLY A 183 5.02 -2.60 28.36
CA GLY A 183 6.02 -1.61 28.75
C GLY A 183 7.46 -2.04 28.54
N GLU A 184 7.68 -3.01 27.65
CA GLU A 184 8.98 -3.58 27.45
C GLU A 184 9.93 -2.64 26.68
N VAL A 185 11.21 -2.82 26.91
CA VAL A 185 12.33 -2.13 26.22
C VAL A 185 12.17 -2.12 24.69
N THR A 186 11.42 -3.08 24.14
CA THR A 186 11.10 -3.22 22.73
C THR A 186 10.25 -2.06 22.21
N ASP A 187 9.26 -1.63 22.98
CA ASP A 187 8.31 -0.57 22.60
C ASP A 187 8.97 0.80 22.59
N ALA A 188 9.80 1.08 23.59
CA ALA A 188 10.59 2.31 23.63
C ALA A 188 11.59 2.39 22.45
N ARG A 189 12.21 1.27 22.07
CA ARG A 189 13.10 1.19 20.89
C ARG A 189 12.34 1.40 19.59
N PHE A 190 11.12 0.88 19.49
CA PHE A 190 10.28 1.07 18.32
C PHE A 190 9.89 2.54 18.17
N LEU A 191 9.45 3.21 19.24
CA LEU A 191 9.16 4.65 19.22
C LEU A 191 10.37 5.49 18.83
N GLN A 192 11.53 5.20 19.40
CA GLN A 192 12.76 5.89 19.04
C GLN A 192 13.08 5.72 17.55
N TRP A 193 12.94 4.50 17.04
CA TRP A 193 13.17 4.19 15.64
C TRP A 193 12.17 4.93 14.72
N LEU A 194 10.89 4.98 15.10
CA LEU A 194 9.84 5.68 14.37
C LEU A 194 10.11 7.21 14.36
N ASN A 195 10.51 7.78 15.49
CA ASN A 195 10.87 9.19 15.58
C ASN A 195 12.09 9.53 14.70
N HIS A 196 13.09 8.65 14.63
CA HIS A 196 14.23 8.83 13.72
C HIS A 196 13.80 8.84 12.25
N TRP A 197 12.84 7.98 11.88
CA TRP A 197 12.32 7.97 10.52
C TRP A 197 11.53 9.26 10.22
N LEU A 198 10.69 9.73 11.12
CA LEU A 198 9.94 10.97 10.97
C LEU A 198 10.87 12.18 10.84
N ASN A 199 11.86 12.29 11.72
CA ASN A 199 12.84 13.37 11.67
C ASN A 199 13.56 13.41 10.32
N LEU A 200 13.99 12.23 9.83
CA LEU A 200 14.65 12.12 8.54
C LEU A 200 13.72 12.54 7.40
N THR A 201 12.47 12.08 7.39
CA THR A 201 11.51 12.37 6.31
C THR A 201 11.09 13.82 6.28
N VAL A 202 10.97 14.50 7.42
CA VAL A 202 10.72 15.94 7.50
C VAL A 202 11.84 16.70 6.78
N VAL A 203 13.11 16.39 7.08
CA VAL A 203 14.27 17.06 6.45
C VAL A 203 14.30 16.79 4.95
N LEU A 204 14.13 15.54 4.53
CA LEU A 204 14.13 15.16 3.11
C LEU A 204 13.00 15.85 2.33
N ASN A 205 11.81 15.97 2.92
CA ASN A 205 10.69 16.65 2.33
C ASN A 205 10.94 18.16 2.19
N GLU A 206 11.54 18.81 3.19
CA GLU A 206 11.89 20.23 3.07
C GLU A 206 12.98 20.47 2.01
N MET A 207 13.99 19.59 1.95
CA MET A 207 15.03 19.67 0.90
C MET A 207 14.47 19.46 -0.50
N SER A 208 13.42 18.68 -0.66
CA SER A 208 12.77 18.43 -1.97
C SER A 208 11.83 19.55 -2.41
N ARG A 209 11.45 20.45 -1.50
CA ARG A 209 10.60 21.63 -1.80
C ARG A 209 11.42 22.89 -2.18
N SER A 210 12.69 22.91 -1.83
CA SER A 210 13.62 24.01 -2.12
C SER A 210 14.21 23.88 -3.52
#